data_62d102dec8c91871c0516f4e43885bd4
#
_entry.id   62d102dec8c91871c0516f4e43885bd4
#
_cell.length_a   1.000
_cell.length_b   1.000
_cell.length_c   1.000
_cell.angle_alpha   90.00
_cell.angle_beta   90.00
_cell.angle_gamma   90.00
#
_symmetry.space_group_name_H-M   'P 1'
#
loop_
_entity.id
_entity.type
_entity.pdbx_description
1 polymer ?
#
loop_
_entity_poly.entity_id
_entity_poly.type
_entity_poly.pdbx_seq_one_letter_code
_entity_poly.pdbx_strand_id
1 'polypeptide(L)'
;QRQMCIRDSLYWGRLMRASGLLAVATEVSNNVEVTLCSASPRLVLAPFAERLGIKLIGTELESVNGILTGRITGHNCRCIQKINRLESIYGPLDQYHLRAWGDTRGDYELLAAAKDAHWRHFHPRWDRKKAFIHRLKKESFRV
;
A
#
# COMPACT_ATOMS: atom_id res chain seq x y z
N GLN A 1 2.31 10.78 -23.12
CA GLN A 1 2.59 11.00 -21.68
C GLN A 1 1.91 12.26 -21.10
N ARG A 2 1.92 13.41 -21.80
CA ARG A 2 1.30 14.67 -21.30
C ARG A 2 -0.23 14.61 -21.17
N GLN A 3 -0.93 13.88 -22.02
CA GLN A 3 -2.42 13.77 -21.95
C GLN A 3 -2.91 12.94 -20.76
N MET A 4 -2.15 11.93 -20.33
CA MET A 4 -2.48 11.13 -19.14
C MET A 4 -2.41 11.95 -17.85
N CYS A 5 -1.39 12.81 -17.69
CA CYS A 5 -1.22 13.66 -16.51
C CYS A 5 -2.35 14.70 -16.31
N ILE A 6 -2.92 15.26 -17.39
CA ILE A 6 -4.01 16.26 -17.29
C ILE A 6 -5.33 15.58 -16.88
N ARG A 7 -5.61 14.41 -17.41
CA ARG A 7 -6.80 13.63 -17.08
C ARG A 7 -6.77 13.15 -15.62
N ASP A 8 -5.61 12.69 -15.16
CA ASP A 8 -5.41 12.23 -13.79
C ASP A 8 -5.53 13.37 -12.77
N SER A 9 -5.10 14.59 -13.12
CA SER A 9 -5.23 15.75 -12.23
C SER A 9 -6.69 16.17 -11.99
N LEU A 10 -7.58 15.99 -12.99
CA LEU A 10 -9.01 16.30 -12.87
C LEU A 10 -9.77 15.29 -11.99
N TYR A 11 -9.30 14.04 -11.95
CA TYR A 11 -9.95 12.97 -11.16
C TYR A 11 -9.27 12.70 -9.81
N TRP A 12 -8.12 13.33 -9.54
CA TRP A 12 -7.34 13.12 -8.32
C TRP A 12 -8.20 13.21 -7.05
N GLY A 13 -8.97 14.28 -6.89
CA GLY A 13 -9.82 14.49 -5.72
C GLY A 13 -10.96 13.49 -5.57
N ARG A 14 -11.34 12.79 -6.65
CA ARG A 14 -12.38 11.75 -6.63
C ARG A 14 -11.83 10.36 -6.35
N LEU A 15 -10.58 10.11 -6.75
CA LEU A 15 -9.91 8.81 -6.60
C LEU A 15 -9.26 8.66 -5.23
N MET A 16 -8.79 9.76 -4.63
CA MET A 16 -8.05 9.73 -3.38
C MET A 16 -8.92 10.15 -2.21
N ARG A 17 -8.81 9.42 -1.11
CA ARG A 17 -9.49 9.80 0.14
C ARG A 17 -8.73 10.95 0.81
N ALA A 18 -9.39 12.05 1.10
CA ALA A 18 -8.77 13.23 1.72
C ALA A 18 -8.04 12.91 3.03
N SER A 19 -8.64 12.05 3.88
CA SER A 19 -8.02 11.61 5.13
C SER A 19 -6.76 10.78 4.91
N GLY A 20 -6.71 9.97 3.84
CA GLY A 20 -5.50 9.22 3.46
C GLY A 20 -4.40 10.14 2.95
N LEU A 21 -4.74 11.11 2.11
CA LEU A 21 -3.78 12.11 1.64
C LEU A 21 -3.20 12.93 2.79
N LEU A 22 -4.04 13.34 3.75
CA LEU A 22 -3.59 14.07 4.93
C LEU A 22 -2.62 13.24 5.77
N ALA A 23 -2.93 11.95 5.98
CA ALA A 23 -2.03 11.06 6.71
C ALA A 23 -0.68 10.91 6.03
N VAL A 24 -0.66 10.67 4.70
CA VAL A 24 0.60 10.61 3.93
C VAL A 24 1.37 11.93 4.02
N ALA A 25 0.71 13.07 3.83
CA ALA A 25 1.36 14.37 3.91
C ALA A 25 1.96 14.63 5.30
N THR A 26 1.26 14.24 6.37
CA THR A 26 1.75 14.36 7.75
C THR A 26 3.00 13.51 7.97
N GLU A 27 3.01 12.25 7.52
CA GLU A 27 4.18 11.38 7.67
C GLU A 27 5.38 11.90 6.88
N VAL A 28 5.16 12.31 5.63
CA VAL A 28 6.22 12.88 4.78
C VAL A 28 6.79 14.17 5.40
N SER A 29 5.94 15.07 5.93
CA SER A 29 6.39 16.30 6.59
C SER A 29 7.20 16.03 7.87
N ASN A 30 6.96 14.91 8.52
CA ASN A 30 7.73 14.45 9.69
C ASN A 30 9.00 13.65 9.31
N ASN A 31 9.41 13.66 8.04
CA ASN A 31 10.53 12.89 7.50
C ASN A 31 10.41 11.37 7.74
N VAL A 32 9.18 10.86 7.85
CA VAL A 32 8.92 9.42 7.92
C VAL A 32 8.86 8.87 6.50
N GLU A 33 9.58 7.78 6.27
CA GLU A 33 9.53 7.12 4.96
C GLU A 33 8.19 6.43 4.76
N VAL A 34 7.51 6.79 3.65
CA VAL A 34 6.20 6.25 3.29
C VAL A 34 6.31 5.41 2.03
N THR A 35 5.78 4.19 2.09
CA THR A 35 5.71 3.28 0.94
C THR A 35 4.29 2.88 0.65
N LEU A 36 3.83 3.15 -0.58
CA LEU A 36 2.58 2.61 -1.11
C LEU A 36 2.81 1.17 -1.58
N CYS A 37 2.29 0.19 -0.82
CA CYS A 37 2.41 -1.23 -1.13
C CYS A 37 1.05 -1.81 -1.56
N SER A 38 0.88 -2.14 -2.84
CA SER A 38 -0.43 -2.47 -3.41
C SER A 38 -0.40 -3.66 -4.36
N ALA A 39 -1.50 -4.43 -4.38
CA ALA A 39 -1.75 -5.47 -5.38
C ALA A 39 -2.09 -4.91 -6.78
N SER A 40 -2.40 -3.62 -6.87
CA SER A 40 -2.64 -2.95 -8.16
C SER A 40 -1.37 -2.88 -9.00
N PRO A 41 -1.50 -2.83 -10.34
CA PRO A 41 -0.34 -2.68 -11.21
C PRO A 41 0.48 -1.43 -10.89
N ARG A 42 1.81 -1.59 -10.78
CA ARG A 42 2.74 -0.48 -10.52
C ARG A 42 2.59 0.64 -11.54
N LEU A 43 2.40 0.28 -12.81
CA LEU A 43 2.20 1.23 -13.91
C LEU A 43 1.02 2.19 -13.65
N VAL A 44 -0.07 1.69 -13.05
CA VAL A 44 -1.27 2.50 -12.72
C VAL A 44 -1.01 3.41 -11.52
N LEU A 45 -0.23 2.95 -10.55
CA LEU A 45 0.00 3.65 -9.29
C LEU A 45 1.17 4.63 -9.33
N ALA A 46 2.08 4.49 -10.29
CA ALA A 46 3.30 5.30 -10.39
C ALA A 46 3.02 6.82 -10.41
N PRO A 47 2.07 7.34 -11.20
CA PRO A 47 1.80 8.78 -11.21
C PRO A 47 1.32 9.33 -9.86
N PHE A 48 0.63 8.48 -9.07
CA PHE A 48 0.15 8.86 -7.73
C PHE A 48 1.29 8.89 -6.72
N ALA A 49 2.16 7.87 -6.72
CA ALA A 49 3.31 7.80 -5.84
C ALA A 49 4.32 8.92 -6.11
N GLU A 50 4.60 9.20 -7.38
CA GLU A 50 5.46 10.31 -7.81
C GLU A 50 4.92 11.66 -7.33
N ARG A 51 3.63 11.90 -7.50
CA ARG A 51 3.00 13.15 -7.07
C ARG A 51 3.02 13.33 -5.56
N LEU A 52 2.96 12.24 -4.79
CA LEU A 52 3.02 12.25 -3.32
C LEU A 52 4.46 12.26 -2.79
N GLY A 53 5.47 12.05 -3.64
CA GLY A 53 6.87 11.93 -3.23
C GLY A 53 7.14 10.70 -2.36
N ILE A 54 6.42 9.60 -2.59
CA ILE A 54 6.51 8.37 -1.79
C ILE A 54 7.01 7.18 -2.61
N LYS A 55 7.58 6.19 -1.94
CA LYS A 55 7.98 4.94 -2.60
C LYS A 55 6.78 4.09 -3.01
N LEU A 56 6.96 3.30 -4.07
CA LEU A 56 5.91 2.44 -4.63
C LEU A 56 6.39 1.01 -4.79
N ILE A 57 5.62 0.10 -4.23
CA ILE A 57 5.70 -1.35 -4.46
C ILE A 57 4.34 -1.77 -5.01
N GLY A 58 4.31 -2.23 -6.23
CA GLY A 58 3.09 -2.65 -6.93
C GLY A 58 3.25 -4.02 -7.59
N THR A 59 2.19 -4.52 -8.20
CA THR A 59 2.29 -5.70 -9.05
C THR A 59 2.90 -5.31 -10.39
N GLU A 60 3.96 -5.99 -10.81
CA GLU A 60 4.60 -5.76 -12.11
C GLU A 60 3.81 -6.46 -13.21
N LEU A 61 3.59 -5.74 -14.31
CA LEU A 61 2.99 -6.30 -15.51
C LEU A 61 4.09 -6.77 -16.47
N GLU A 62 3.85 -7.92 -17.08
CA GLU A 62 4.75 -8.44 -18.11
C GLU A 62 4.61 -7.63 -19.39
N SER A 63 5.75 -7.28 -19.99
CA SER A 63 5.80 -6.67 -21.30
C SER A 63 6.85 -7.34 -22.18
N VAL A 64 6.52 -7.49 -23.46
CA VAL A 64 7.44 -7.99 -24.50
C VAL A 64 7.54 -6.91 -25.57
N ASN A 65 8.74 -6.46 -25.86
CA ASN A 65 9.01 -5.38 -26.82
C ASN A 65 8.19 -4.10 -26.53
N GLY A 66 7.98 -3.77 -25.22
CA GLY A 66 7.21 -2.59 -24.80
C GLY A 66 5.69 -2.76 -24.87
N ILE A 67 5.18 -3.92 -25.23
CA ILE A 67 3.74 -4.24 -25.30
C ILE A 67 3.36 -5.11 -24.10
N LEU A 68 2.32 -4.70 -23.38
CA LEU A 68 1.80 -5.48 -22.26
C LEU A 68 1.16 -6.78 -22.75
N THR A 69 1.53 -7.91 -22.12
CA THR A 69 1.01 -9.24 -22.48
C THR A 69 -0.31 -9.58 -21.79
N GLY A 70 -0.73 -8.77 -20.82
CA GLY A 70 -1.88 -9.08 -19.96
C GLY A 70 -1.55 -10.00 -18.76
N ARG A 71 -0.30 -10.43 -18.64
CA ARG A 71 0.19 -11.25 -17.52
C ARG A 71 0.90 -10.38 -16.48
N ILE A 72 1.13 -10.95 -15.31
CA ILE A 72 1.98 -10.34 -14.28
C ILE A 72 3.37 -10.97 -14.27
N THR A 73 4.39 -10.19 -13.98
CA THR A 73 5.75 -10.68 -13.76
C THR A 73 5.90 -11.12 -12.32
N GLY A 74 6.21 -12.40 -12.11
CA GLY A 74 6.35 -12.97 -10.77
C GLY A 74 5.00 -13.08 -10.04
N HIS A 75 4.98 -12.72 -8.75
CA HIS A 75 3.80 -12.85 -7.90
C HIS A 75 3.03 -11.54 -7.77
N ASN A 76 1.71 -11.64 -7.58
CA ASN A 76 0.89 -10.48 -7.22
C ASN A 76 1.34 -9.92 -5.85
N CYS A 77 1.43 -8.59 -5.74
CA CYS A 77 1.81 -7.89 -4.50
C CYS A 77 0.68 -7.91 -3.47
N ARG A 78 0.36 -9.10 -2.96
CA ARG A 78 -0.76 -9.37 -2.05
C ARG A 78 -0.34 -10.34 -0.95
N CYS A 79 -0.99 -10.28 0.20
CA CYS A 79 -0.73 -11.16 1.34
C CYS A 79 0.75 -11.14 1.74
N ILE A 80 1.37 -12.29 1.97
CA ILE A 80 2.78 -12.40 2.35
C ILE A 80 3.73 -11.74 1.34
N GLN A 81 3.36 -11.62 0.07
CA GLN A 81 4.19 -10.98 -0.94
C GLN A 81 4.44 -9.48 -0.67
N LYS A 82 3.57 -8.82 0.09
CA LYS A 82 3.81 -7.45 0.55
C LYS A 82 4.99 -7.40 1.51
N ILE A 83 5.05 -8.32 2.47
CA ILE A 83 6.17 -8.44 3.42
C ILE A 83 7.45 -8.75 2.66
N ASN A 84 7.46 -9.82 1.85
CA ASN A 84 8.65 -10.25 1.12
C ASN A 84 9.26 -9.12 0.26
N ARG A 85 8.40 -8.31 -0.39
CA ARG A 85 8.87 -7.19 -1.21
C ARG A 85 9.36 -6.01 -0.37
N LEU A 86 8.75 -5.72 0.76
CA LEU A 86 9.23 -4.71 1.69
C LEU A 86 10.59 -5.13 2.26
N GLU A 87 10.72 -6.36 2.72
CA GLU A 87 11.97 -6.89 3.26
C GLU A 87 13.09 -6.97 2.22
N SER A 88 12.76 -7.19 0.94
CA SER A 88 13.76 -7.14 -0.13
C SER A 88 14.37 -5.75 -0.35
N ILE A 89 13.65 -4.69 0.05
CA ILE A 89 14.09 -3.30 -0.11
C ILE A 89 14.69 -2.76 1.19
N TYR A 90 14.10 -3.09 2.33
CA TYR A 90 14.41 -2.48 3.62
C TYR A 90 15.14 -3.42 4.58
N GLY A 91 15.24 -4.70 4.27
CA GLY A 91 15.68 -5.71 5.23
C GLY A 91 14.55 -6.13 6.19
N PRO A 92 14.87 -6.87 7.25
CA PRO A 92 13.90 -7.38 8.21
C PRO A 92 13.02 -6.28 8.80
N LEU A 93 11.69 -6.44 8.72
CA LEU A 93 10.73 -5.41 9.14
C LEU A 93 10.65 -5.23 10.65
N ASP A 94 11.08 -6.20 11.43
CA ASP A 94 11.11 -6.16 12.91
C ASP A 94 12.10 -5.12 13.46
N GLN A 95 13.07 -4.70 12.65
CA GLN A 95 14.03 -3.63 12.99
C GLN A 95 13.42 -2.23 12.97
N TYR A 96 12.22 -2.09 12.40
CA TYR A 96 11.54 -0.80 12.25
C TYR A 96 10.35 -0.66 13.20
N HIS A 97 10.00 0.58 13.50
CA HIS A 97 8.69 0.90 14.04
C HIS A 97 7.70 1.00 12.88
N LEU A 98 7.31 -0.17 12.35
CA LEU A 98 6.42 -0.24 11.20
C LEU A 98 4.99 0.17 11.60
N ARG A 99 4.47 1.17 10.89
CA ARG A 99 3.05 1.53 10.89
C ARG A 99 2.42 1.12 9.56
N ALA A 100 1.29 0.45 9.59
CA ALA A 100 0.63 -0.02 8.38
C ALA A 100 -0.87 0.30 8.35
N TRP A 101 -1.33 0.74 7.20
CA TRP A 101 -2.74 0.97 6.90
C TRP A 101 -3.17 -0.01 5.80
N GLY A 102 -4.27 -0.71 6.03
CA GLY A 102 -4.83 -1.66 5.08
C GLY A 102 -6.34 -1.78 5.21
N ASP A 103 -7.01 -2.21 4.15
CA ASP A 103 -8.47 -2.32 4.12
C ASP A 103 -9.00 -3.60 3.49
N THR A 104 -8.12 -4.42 2.93
CA THR A 104 -8.46 -5.69 2.27
C THR A 104 -7.80 -6.88 2.96
N ARG A 105 -8.32 -8.10 2.70
CA ARG A 105 -7.71 -9.34 3.17
C ARG A 105 -6.25 -9.50 2.74
N GLY A 106 -5.87 -8.89 1.60
CA GLY A 106 -4.49 -8.91 1.11
C GLY A 106 -3.49 -8.11 1.93
N ASP A 107 -3.96 -7.42 3.00
CA ASP A 107 -3.13 -6.59 3.89
C ASP A 107 -2.94 -7.23 5.27
N TYR A 108 -3.56 -8.39 5.54
CA TYR A 108 -3.58 -8.98 6.87
C TYR A 108 -2.20 -9.30 7.40
N GLU A 109 -1.36 -9.92 6.62
CA GLU A 109 -0.01 -10.31 7.00
C GLU A 109 0.85 -9.06 7.28
N LEU A 110 0.72 -8.03 6.45
CA LEU A 110 1.41 -6.75 6.66
C LEU A 110 0.94 -6.04 7.93
N LEU A 111 -0.37 -6.02 8.18
CA LEU A 111 -0.93 -5.45 9.39
C LEU A 111 -0.52 -6.24 10.65
N ALA A 112 -0.39 -7.56 10.53
CA ALA A 112 0.07 -8.42 11.62
C ALA A 112 1.56 -8.17 11.97
N ALA A 113 2.40 -7.88 10.97
CA ALA A 113 3.80 -7.55 11.16
C ALA A 113 4.02 -6.12 11.69
N ALA A 114 3.04 -5.23 11.55
CA ALA A 114 3.17 -3.84 11.98
C ALA A 114 3.06 -3.69 13.51
N LYS A 115 3.86 -2.79 14.07
CA LYS A 115 3.72 -2.36 15.47
C LYS A 115 2.43 -1.57 15.67
N ASP A 116 2.13 -0.66 14.72
CA ASP A 116 0.89 0.11 14.70
C ASP A 116 0.08 -0.26 13.45
N ALA A 117 -0.93 -1.09 13.63
CA ALA A 117 -1.79 -1.58 12.56
C ALA A 117 -3.13 -0.83 12.52
N HIS A 118 -3.46 -0.27 11.35
CA HIS A 118 -4.66 0.53 11.12
C HIS A 118 -5.56 -0.14 10.07
N TRP A 119 -6.51 -0.94 10.52
CA TRP A 119 -7.48 -1.62 9.65
C TRP A 119 -8.62 -0.70 9.26
N ARG A 120 -8.81 -0.46 7.95
CA ARG A 120 -9.88 0.39 7.38
C ARG A 120 -9.97 1.77 8.04
N HIS A 121 -8.86 2.32 8.49
CA HIS A 121 -8.78 3.59 9.20
C HIS A 121 -9.43 4.75 8.44
N PHE A 122 -9.32 4.78 7.13
CA PHE A 122 -9.90 5.83 6.29
C PHE A 122 -11.31 5.50 5.78
N HIS A 123 -11.93 4.42 6.29
CA HIS A 123 -13.27 4.02 5.87
C HIS A 123 -14.34 4.71 6.73
N PRO A 124 -15.43 5.26 6.14
CA PRO A 124 -16.46 6.01 6.90
C PRO A 124 -17.17 5.21 8.02
N ARG A 125 -16.96 3.89 8.10
CA ARG A 125 -17.56 3.02 9.14
C ARG A 125 -16.50 2.44 10.10
N TRP A 126 -15.49 3.23 10.44
CA TRP A 126 -14.36 2.82 11.28
C TRP A 126 -14.74 2.23 12.66
N ASP A 127 -15.74 2.80 13.34
CA ASP A 127 -16.01 2.53 14.77
C ASP A 127 -16.38 1.08 15.12
N ARG A 128 -16.81 0.29 14.14
CA ARG A 128 -17.23 -1.10 14.41
C ARG A 128 -16.09 -2.13 14.40
N LYS A 129 -14.82 -1.75 14.19
CA LYS A 129 -13.78 -2.73 13.81
C LYS A 129 -12.45 -2.66 14.59
N LYS A 130 -12.34 -1.86 15.64
CA LYS A 130 -11.18 -1.93 16.57
C LYS A 130 -10.98 -3.35 17.15
N ALA A 131 -12.08 -4.08 17.36
CA ALA A 131 -12.07 -5.47 17.83
C ALA A 131 -11.43 -6.45 16.83
N PHE A 132 -11.40 -6.14 15.53
CA PHE A 132 -10.93 -7.05 14.49
C PHE A 132 -9.40 -7.12 14.40
N ILE A 133 -8.71 -5.99 14.55
CA ILE A 133 -7.23 -5.95 14.56
C ILE A 133 -6.67 -6.73 15.75
N HIS A 134 -7.33 -6.61 16.91
CA HIS A 134 -6.96 -7.38 18.09
C HIS A 134 -7.12 -8.89 17.89
N ARG A 135 -8.11 -9.29 17.09
CA ARG A 135 -8.36 -10.68 16.71
C ARG A 135 -7.32 -11.22 15.75
N LEU A 136 -6.92 -10.44 14.73
CA LEU A 136 -5.86 -10.81 13.80
C LEU A 136 -4.52 -11.05 14.51
N LYS A 137 -4.14 -10.18 15.45
CA LYS A 137 -2.93 -10.37 16.26
C LYS A 137 -2.97 -11.65 17.11
N LYS A 138 -4.15 -12.07 17.57
CA LYS A 138 -4.32 -13.33 18.33
C LYS A 138 -4.32 -14.59 17.45
N GLU A 139 -4.82 -14.50 16.23
CA GLU A 139 -4.91 -15.65 15.31
C GLU A 139 -3.58 -15.90 14.57
N SER A 140 -2.78 -14.87 14.29
CA SER A 140 -1.46 -15.00 13.66
C SER A 140 -0.38 -15.60 14.59
N PHE A 141 -0.61 -15.64 15.90
CA PHE A 141 0.27 -16.29 16.89
C PHE A 141 -0.13 -17.75 17.22
N ARG A 142 -1.05 -18.35 16.45
CA ARG A 142 -1.48 -19.75 16.62
C ARG A 142 -1.13 -20.61 15.41
N VAL A 143 0.10 -20.49 14.91
CA VAL A 143 0.69 -21.45 13.97
C VAL A 143 1.98 -21.97 14.59
#